data_644a314041baa49160cce3fbd4159114
#
_entry.id   644a314041baa49160cce3fbd4159114
#
_cell.length_a   1.000
_cell.length_b   1.000
_cell.length_c   1.000
_cell.angle_alpha   90.00
_cell.angle_beta   90.00
_cell.angle_gamma   90.00
#
_symmetry.space_group_name_H-M   'P 1'
#
loop_
_entity.id
_entity.type
_entity.pdbx_description
1 polymer ?
#
loop_
_entity_poly.entity_id
_entity_poly.type
_entity_poly.pdbx_seq_one_letter_code
_entity_poly.pdbx_strand_id
1 'polypeptide(L)'
;DFIEIYAADICADSQVFDGVEATLDWLRTRGSRLSVCTNKPSVLSDALMAETGLAGYFDRIIGPDRTTAKKPAPDHLLESLGGGYARAALVGDSEPDVASAAAAGLPSIVMSYGYSERPADSLGADRVIHSFSDVPLALAELWRARA
;
A
#
# COMPACT_ATOMS: atom_id res chain seq x y z
N ASP A 1 -8.79 -6.76 13.36
CA ASP A 1 -8.02 -5.57 12.98
C ASP A 1 -7.21 -5.83 11.74
N PHE A 2 -7.40 -4.98 10.74
CA PHE A 2 -6.63 -5.05 9.50
C PHE A 2 -5.61 -3.93 9.48
N ILE A 3 -4.41 -4.22 8.96
CA ILE A 3 -3.47 -3.19 8.55
C ILE A 3 -3.28 -3.32 7.05
N GLU A 4 -3.61 -2.28 6.31
CA GLU A 4 -3.32 -2.17 4.90
C GLU A 4 -2.14 -1.23 4.72
N ILE A 5 -1.21 -1.62 3.87
CA ILE A 5 -0.05 -0.82 3.52
C ILE A 5 -0.21 -0.34 2.09
N TYR A 6 -0.11 0.94 1.90
CA TYR A 6 -0.14 1.54 0.58
C TYR A 6 1.27 1.97 0.21
N ALA A 7 1.79 1.35 -0.83
CA ALA A 7 3.11 1.67 -1.33
C ALA A 7 2.98 2.58 -2.54
N ALA A 8 3.77 3.63 -2.55
CA ALA A 8 3.96 4.54 -3.68
C ALA A 8 2.67 5.21 -4.18
N ASP A 9 2.51 5.53 -5.31
CA ASP A 9 1.69 6.45 -6.05
C ASP A 9 0.17 6.29 -5.97
N ILE A 10 -0.41 6.63 -4.82
CA ILE A 10 -1.86 6.84 -4.71
C ILE A 10 -2.24 8.22 -5.27
N CYS A 11 -1.26 8.97 -5.69
CA CYS A 11 -1.44 10.26 -6.33
C CYS A 11 -0.29 10.53 -7.30
N ALA A 12 -0.53 11.37 -8.29
CA ALA A 12 0.46 11.84 -9.26
C ALA A 12 0.37 13.36 -9.35
N ASP A 13 1.53 14.03 -9.38
CA ASP A 13 1.63 15.49 -9.52
C ASP A 13 0.71 16.25 -8.53
N SER A 14 0.71 15.82 -7.27
CA SER A 14 -0.13 16.39 -6.19
C SER A 14 -1.63 16.19 -6.40
N GLN A 15 -2.03 15.33 -7.34
CA GLN A 15 -3.42 14.97 -7.56
C GLN A 15 -3.68 13.53 -7.10
N VAL A 16 -4.70 13.36 -6.28
CA VAL A 16 -5.11 12.05 -5.78
C VAL A 16 -5.87 11.32 -6.89
N PHE A 17 -5.53 10.04 -7.11
CA PHE A 17 -6.29 9.22 -8.06
C PHE A 17 -7.74 9.04 -7.59
N ASP A 18 -8.65 8.87 -8.54
CA ASP A 18 -10.08 8.70 -8.26
C ASP A 18 -10.33 7.52 -7.32
N GLY A 19 -11.20 7.73 -6.36
CA GLY A 19 -11.62 6.71 -5.42
C GLY A 19 -10.67 6.48 -4.23
N VAL A 20 -9.50 7.12 -4.21
CA VAL A 20 -8.53 6.92 -3.13
C VAL A 20 -9.07 7.41 -1.79
N GLU A 21 -9.48 8.67 -1.73
CA GLU A 21 -9.92 9.26 -0.47
C GLU A 21 -11.13 8.53 0.11
N ALA A 22 -12.13 8.26 -0.72
CA ALA A 22 -13.32 7.54 -0.30
C ALA A 22 -12.99 6.14 0.21
N THR A 23 -12.05 5.45 -0.44
CA THR A 23 -11.63 4.11 -0.03
C THR A 23 -10.87 4.14 1.30
N LEU A 24 -9.95 5.08 1.47
CA LEU A 24 -9.22 5.25 2.73
C LEU A 24 -10.18 5.54 3.88
N ASP A 25 -11.16 6.40 3.65
CA ASP A 25 -12.19 6.74 4.63
C ASP A 25 -13.01 5.51 5.01
N TRP A 26 -13.42 4.72 4.02
CA TRP A 26 -14.16 3.48 4.25
C TRP A 26 -13.36 2.49 5.09
N LEU A 27 -12.07 2.32 4.79
CA LEU A 27 -11.19 1.41 5.53
C LEU A 27 -10.99 1.88 6.98
N ARG A 28 -10.75 3.17 7.20
CA ARG A 28 -10.58 3.73 8.54
C ARG A 28 -11.86 3.58 9.37
N THR A 29 -13.01 3.81 8.78
CA THR A 29 -14.30 3.66 9.44
C THR A 29 -14.52 2.23 9.94
N ARG A 30 -13.93 1.25 9.26
CA ARG A 30 -14.02 -0.17 9.65
C ARG A 30 -12.89 -0.62 10.59
N GLY A 31 -12.09 0.30 11.08
CA GLY A 31 -11.05 0.00 12.04
C GLY A 31 -9.72 -0.44 11.45
N SER A 32 -9.54 -0.30 10.14
CA SER A 32 -8.25 -0.61 9.50
C SER A 32 -7.20 0.43 9.88
N ARG A 33 -5.99 -0.04 10.15
CA ARG A 33 -4.83 0.84 10.29
C ARG A 33 -4.13 0.93 8.95
N LEU A 34 -3.73 2.14 8.57
CA LEU A 34 -3.14 2.41 7.27
C LEU A 34 -1.74 3.00 7.44
N SER A 35 -0.82 2.57 6.59
CA SER A 35 0.54 3.11 6.57
C SER A 35 1.03 3.25 5.13
N VAL A 36 1.92 4.19 4.90
CA VAL A 36 2.58 4.37 3.61
C VAL A 36 3.96 3.74 3.67
N CYS A 37 4.24 2.85 2.73
CA CYS A 37 5.52 2.17 2.57
C CYS A 37 6.02 2.49 1.16
N THR A 38 6.94 3.44 1.02
CA THR A 38 7.35 3.98 -0.26
C THR A 38 8.86 4.03 -0.40
N ASN A 39 9.37 3.89 -1.63
CA ASN A 39 10.79 4.13 -1.92
C ASN A 39 11.09 5.61 -2.21
N LYS A 40 10.09 6.48 -2.14
CA LYS A 40 10.27 7.92 -2.20
C LYS A 40 10.81 8.43 -0.85
N PRO A 41 11.81 9.34 -0.82
CA PRO A 41 12.33 9.88 0.44
C PRO A 41 11.24 10.41 1.37
N SER A 42 11.38 10.20 2.68
CA SER A 42 10.34 10.49 3.66
C SER A 42 9.93 11.96 3.67
N VAL A 43 10.86 12.89 3.50
CA VAL A 43 10.54 14.31 3.49
C VAL A 43 9.62 14.67 2.33
N LEU A 44 9.83 14.06 1.16
CA LEU A 44 8.97 14.26 -0.01
C LEU A 44 7.61 13.59 0.16
N SER A 45 7.61 12.42 0.77
CA SER A 45 6.37 11.67 1.05
C SER A 45 5.50 12.40 2.05
N ASP A 46 6.08 12.90 3.13
CA ASP A 46 5.37 13.70 4.13
C ASP A 46 4.75 14.95 3.50
N ALA A 47 5.53 15.65 2.67
CA ALA A 47 5.05 16.86 1.99
C ALA A 47 3.89 16.54 1.03
N LEU A 48 4.01 15.47 0.26
CA LEU A 48 2.98 15.07 -0.68
C LEU A 48 1.68 14.67 0.05
N MET A 49 1.79 13.91 1.13
CA MET A 49 0.61 13.51 1.91
C MET A 49 -0.06 14.72 2.56
N ALA A 50 0.72 15.68 3.06
CA ALA A 50 0.19 16.90 3.63
C ALA A 50 -0.51 17.76 2.57
N GLU A 51 0.13 17.92 1.40
CA GLU A 51 -0.39 18.74 0.31
C GLU A 51 -1.70 18.18 -0.25
N THR A 52 -1.81 16.86 -0.35
CA THR A 52 -3.00 16.19 -0.86
C THR A 52 -4.10 16.01 0.18
N GLY A 53 -3.83 16.33 1.45
CA GLY A 53 -4.78 16.14 2.53
C GLY A 53 -4.93 14.70 3.01
N LEU A 54 -4.02 13.81 2.60
CA LEU A 54 -4.11 12.38 2.93
C LEU A 54 -3.36 11.99 4.20
N ALA A 55 -2.50 12.86 4.73
CA ALA A 55 -1.63 12.53 5.86
C ALA A 55 -2.40 11.96 7.08
N GLY A 56 -3.58 12.49 7.35
CA GLY A 56 -4.39 12.09 8.50
C GLY A 56 -4.95 10.68 8.44
N TYR A 57 -4.93 10.05 7.26
CA TYR A 57 -5.39 8.67 7.11
C TYR A 57 -4.34 7.64 7.57
N PHE A 58 -3.06 8.04 7.63
CA PHE A 58 -1.97 7.10 7.83
C PHE A 58 -1.35 7.23 9.22
N ASP A 59 -1.13 6.09 9.86
CA ASP A 59 -0.45 6.02 11.16
C ASP A 59 1.06 6.20 11.00
N ARG A 60 1.62 5.77 9.86
CA ARG A 60 3.05 5.87 9.56
C ARG A 60 3.27 6.19 8.11
N ILE A 61 4.33 6.94 7.82
CA ILE A 61 4.81 7.20 6.47
C ILE A 61 6.29 6.86 6.49
N ILE A 62 6.65 5.73 5.88
CA ILE A 62 8.00 5.18 5.95
C ILE A 62 8.64 5.19 4.57
N GLY A 63 9.55 6.12 4.36
CA GLY A 63 10.41 6.16 3.19
C GLY A 63 11.66 5.31 3.42
N PRO A 64 12.57 5.24 2.43
CA PRO A 64 13.77 4.40 2.53
C PRO A 64 14.74 4.87 3.60
N ASP A 65 14.66 6.13 4.00
CA ASP A 65 15.49 6.72 5.05
C ASP A 65 14.97 6.44 6.47
N ARG A 66 13.80 5.82 6.60
CA ARG A 66 13.18 5.45 7.88
C ARG A 66 13.10 3.95 8.09
N THR A 67 13.73 3.17 7.22
CA THR A 67 13.70 1.71 7.29
C THR A 67 15.12 1.14 7.31
N THR A 68 15.26 -0.07 7.87
CA THR A 68 16.51 -0.82 7.89
C THR A 68 16.94 -1.23 6.49
N ALA A 69 16.00 -1.68 5.67
CA ALA A 69 16.24 -2.08 4.29
C ALA A 69 15.00 -1.84 3.45
N LYS A 70 15.14 -1.01 2.40
CA LYS A 70 14.02 -0.62 1.55
C LYS A 70 13.53 -1.75 0.65
N LYS A 71 12.31 -1.61 0.11
CA LYS A 71 11.79 -2.56 -0.88
C LYS A 71 12.78 -2.75 -2.04
N PRO A 72 12.98 -3.95 -2.52
CA PRO A 72 12.15 -5.15 -2.36
C PRO A 72 12.37 -5.96 -1.08
N ALA A 73 13.21 -5.52 -0.15
CA ALA A 73 13.38 -6.22 1.11
C ALA A 73 12.08 -6.21 1.94
N PRO A 74 11.82 -7.27 2.72
CA PRO A 74 10.61 -7.32 3.55
C PRO A 74 10.62 -6.33 4.72
N ASP A 75 11.81 -5.89 5.16
CA ASP A 75 12.00 -5.01 6.31
C ASP A 75 11.16 -3.73 6.20
N HIS A 76 11.18 -3.10 5.02
CA HIS A 76 10.46 -1.87 4.78
C HIS A 76 8.96 -2.03 5.07
N LEU A 77 8.37 -3.10 4.56
CA LEU A 77 6.97 -3.39 4.75
C LEU A 77 6.66 -3.75 6.21
N LEU A 78 7.45 -4.63 6.80
CA LEU A 78 7.23 -5.07 8.18
C LEU A 78 7.38 -3.93 9.19
N GLU A 79 8.35 -3.05 8.98
CA GLU A 79 8.54 -1.87 9.83
C GLU A 79 7.39 -0.86 9.67
N SER A 80 6.84 -0.74 8.46
CA SER A 80 5.67 0.11 8.21
C SER A 80 4.44 -0.39 8.94
N LEU A 81 4.28 -1.71 9.07
CA LEU A 81 3.17 -2.33 9.80
C LEU A 81 3.27 -2.12 11.31
N GLY A 82 4.46 -2.24 11.87
CA GLY A 82 4.70 -2.05 13.28
C GLY A 82 4.19 -3.12 14.23
N GLY A 83 3.60 -4.17 13.75
CA GLY A 83 3.08 -5.26 14.58
C GLY A 83 1.69 -5.02 15.15
N GLY A 84 1.16 -5.99 15.88
CA GLY A 84 -0.16 -5.88 16.51
C GLY A 84 -1.32 -6.01 15.55
N TYR A 85 -1.12 -6.66 14.40
CA TYR A 85 -2.17 -6.87 13.40
C TYR A 85 -2.56 -8.34 13.31
N ALA A 86 -3.83 -8.59 13.02
CA ALA A 86 -4.32 -9.94 12.74
C ALA A 86 -4.10 -10.30 11.27
N ARG A 87 -4.31 -9.35 10.37
CA ARG A 87 -4.14 -9.52 8.92
C ARG A 87 -3.60 -8.24 8.33
N ALA A 88 -2.76 -8.39 7.30
CA ALA A 88 -2.16 -7.26 6.60
C ALA A 88 -2.06 -7.55 5.10
N ALA A 89 -2.10 -6.51 4.29
CA ALA A 89 -1.93 -6.62 2.85
C ALA A 89 -1.21 -5.38 2.33
N LEU A 90 -0.45 -5.55 1.25
CA LEU A 90 0.18 -4.45 0.55
C LEU A 90 -0.63 -4.11 -0.70
N VAL A 91 -0.94 -2.84 -0.85
CA VAL A 91 -1.52 -2.30 -2.08
C VAL A 91 -0.45 -1.44 -2.76
N GLY A 92 -0.07 -1.81 -3.96
CA GLY A 92 1.01 -1.14 -4.66
C GLY A 92 0.86 -1.14 -6.17
N ASP A 93 1.92 -0.78 -6.88
CA ASP A 93 1.87 -0.63 -8.33
C ASP A 93 3.12 -1.14 -9.05
N SER A 94 4.10 -1.68 -8.33
CA SER A 94 5.39 -2.00 -8.91
C SER A 94 5.94 -3.35 -8.45
N GLU A 95 6.98 -3.81 -9.16
CA GLU A 95 7.66 -5.06 -8.85
C GLU A 95 8.26 -5.10 -7.44
N PRO A 96 8.96 -4.05 -6.96
CA PRO A 96 9.45 -4.04 -5.58
C PRO A 96 8.35 -4.22 -4.53
N ASP A 97 7.16 -3.72 -4.79
CA ASP A 97 6.02 -3.88 -3.88
C ASP A 97 5.62 -5.35 -3.74
N VAL A 98 5.44 -6.01 -4.87
CA VAL A 98 5.06 -7.43 -4.90
C VAL A 98 6.15 -8.30 -4.27
N ALA A 99 7.41 -8.04 -4.61
CA ALA A 99 8.55 -8.80 -4.07
C ALA A 99 8.66 -8.63 -2.55
N SER A 100 8.48 -7.43 -2.06
CA SER A 100 8.52 -7.12 -0.62
C SER A 100 7.40 -7.86 0.14
N ALA A 101 6.19 -7.82 -0.38
CA ALA A 101 5.06 -8.51 0.22
C ALA A 101 5.27 -10.03 0.24
N ALA A 102 5.73 -10.60 -0.86
CA ALA A 102 6.01 -12.04 -0.93
C ALA A 102 7.07 -12.45 0.07
N ALA A 103 8.16 -11.67 0.18
CA ALA A 103 9.24 -11.94 1.13
C ALA A 103 8.77 -11.83 2.58
N ALA A 104 7.79 -10.97 2.85
CA ALA A 104 7.20 -10.80 4.18
C ALA A 104 6.08 -11.83 4.48
N GLY A 105 5.71 -12.65 3.51
CA GLY A 105 4.61 -13.61 3.67
C GLY A 105 3.22 -12.97 3.64
N LEU A 106 3.08 -11.81 3.03
CA LEU A 106 1.84 -11.05 3.00
C LEU A 106 1.26 -11.00 1.58
N PRO A 107 -0.08 -10.92 1.47
CA PRO A 107 -0.71 -10.77 0.16
C PRO A 107 -0.47 -9.39 -0.42
N SER A 108 -0.49 -9.31 -1.75
CA SER A 108 -0.37 -8.06 -2.47
C SER A 108 -1.51 -7.85 -3.45
N ILE A 109 -1.89 -6.60 -3.59
CA ILE A 109 -2.86 -6.10 -4.57
C ILE A 109 -2.13 -5.05 -5.39
N VAL A 110 -2.15 -5.20 -6.71
CA VAL A 110 -1.45 -4.28 -7.63
C VAL A 110 -2.45 -3.53 -8.49
N MET A 111 -2.22 -2.24 -8.60
CA MET A 111 -2.99 -1.36 -9.48
C MET A 111 -2.42 -1.41 -10.89
N SER A 112 -3.30 -1.62 -11.88
CA SER A 112 -2.90 -1.79 -13.27
C SER A 112 -2.37 -0.51 -13.93
N TYR A 113 -2.66 0.64 -13.35
CA TYR A 113 -2.26 1.94 -13.89
C TYR A 113 -0.96 2.50 -13.28
N GLY A 114 -0.25 1.69 -12.49
CA GLY A 114 0.94 2.16 -11.79
C GLY A 114 2.21 2.21 -12.64
N TYR A 115 3.29 2.65 -12.01
CA TYR A 115 4.60 2.82 -12.66
C TYR A 115 5.41 1.53 -12.59
N SER A 116 5.08 0.57 -13.44
CA SER A 116 5.85 -0.66 -13.53
C SER A 116 6.39 -0.81 -14.96
N GLU A 117 7.65 -1.26 -15.08
CA GLU A 117 8.24 -1.59 -16.38
C GLU A 117 7.60 -2.82 -16.99
N ARG A 118 6.98 -3.66 -16.17
CA ARG A 118 6.28 -4.88 -16.59
C ARG A 118 4.79 -4.70 -16.39
N PRO A 119 3.96 -5.38 -17.20
CA PRO A 119 2.51 -5.36 -17.00
C PRO A 119 2.13 -5.84 -15.60
N ALA A 120 1.15 -5.19 -14.99
CA ALA A 120 0.74 -5.49 -13.62
C ALA A 120 0.40 -6.98 -13.40
N ASP A 121 -0.26 -7.61 -14.36
CA ASP A 121 -0.65 -9.02 -14.28
C ASP A 121 0.53 -9.99 -14.37
N SER A 122 1.72 -9.52 -14.76
CA SER A 122 2.94 -10.33 -14.82
C SER A 122 3.78 -10.26 -13.55
N LEU A 123 3.40 -9.46 -12.55
CA LEU A 123 4.19 -9.24 -11.34
C LEU A 123 4.02 -10.34 -10.28
N GLY A 124 3.00 -11.17 -10.41
CA GLY A 124 2.75 -12.24 -9.43
C GLY A 124 2.00 -11.79 -8.19
N ALA A 125 1.30 -10.67 -8.24
CA ALA A 125 0.45 -10.21 -7.15
C ALA A 125 -0.74 -11.16 -6.96
N ASP A 126 -1.28 -11.18 -5.75
CA ASP A 126 -2.47 -12.00 -5.45
C ASP A 126 -3.71 -11.49 -6.17
N ARG A 127 -3.81 -10.18 -6.35
CA ARG A 127 -4.91 -9.53 -7.09
C ARG A 127 -4.39 -8.35 -7.89
N VAL A 128 -5.01 -8.12 -9.04
CA VAL A 128 -4.78 -6.92 -9.87
C VAL A 128 -6.09 -6.17 -9.95
N ILE A 129 -6.06 -4.88 -9.67
CA ILE A 129 -7.25 -4.03 -9.72
C ILE A 129 -7.03 -2.88 -10.70
N HIS A 130 -8.11 -2.35 -11.25
CA HIS A 130 -8.07 -1.27 -12.24
C HIS A 130 -8.53 0.07 -11.67
N SER A 131 -9.06 0.06 -10.46
CA SER A 131 -9.47 1.26 -9.73
C SER A 131 -9.17 1.07 -8.26
N PHE A 132 -8.73 2.12 -7.59
CA PHE A 132 -8.46 2.05 -6.14
C PHE A 132 -9.73 1.71 -5.35
N SER A 133 -10.90 2.08 -5.87
CA SER A 133 -12.19 1.74 -5.24
C SER A 133 -12.48 0.24 -5.20
N ASP A 134 -11.70 -0.58 -5.91
CA ASP A 134 -11.82 -2.03 -5.86
C ASP A 134 -11.04 -2.68 -4.71
N VAL A 135 -10.25 -1.89 -3.97
CA VAL A 135 -9.47 -2.41 -2.84
C VAL A 135 -10.32 -3.16 -1.82
N PRO A 136 -11.48 -2.63 -1.36
CA PRO A 136 -12.29 -3.36 -0.40
C PRO A 136 -12.72 -4.75 -0.85
N LEU A 137 -13.15 -4.87 -2.10
CA LEU A 137 -13.56 -6.16 -2.66
C LEU A 137 -12.38 -7.12 -2.76
N ALA A 138 -11.24 -6.63 -3.24
CA ALA A 138 -10.02 -7.44 -3.34
C ALA A 138 -9.57 -7.95 -1.97
N LEU A 139 -9.62 -7.11 -0.94
CA LEU A 139 -9.29 -7.51 0.43
C LEU A 139 -10.25 -8.59 0.93
N ALA A 140 -11.55 -8.43 0.70
CA ALA A 140 -12.54 -9.40 1.12
C ALA A 140 -12.28 -10.77 0.47
N GLU A 141 -11.95 -10.79 -0.81
CA GLU A 141 -11.61 -12.01 -1.53
C GLU A 141 -10.33 -12.66 -0.97
N LEU A 142 -9.31 -11.86 -0.69
CA LEU A 142 -8.05 -12.35 -0.13
C LEU A 142 -8.25 -12.96 1.26
N TRP A 143 -8.99 -12.28 2.13
CA TRP A 143 -9.25 -12.78 3.48
C TRP A 143 -10.03 -14.09 3.46
N ARG A 144 -10.95 -14.23 2.53
CA ARG A 144 -11.73 -15.45 2.35
C ARG A 144 -10.86 -16.60 1.87
N ALA A 145 -9.98 -16.34 0.91
CA ALA A 145 -9.07 -17.35 0.35
C ALA A 145 -8.01 -17.83 1.35
N ARG A 146 -7.65 -16.97 2.33
CA ARG A 146 -6.64 -17.28 3.33
C ARG A 146 -7.21 -17.73 4.68
N ALA A 147 -8.51 -17.79 4.79
CA ALA A 147 -9.19 -18.20 6.01
C ALA A 147 -9.00 -19.69 6.33
#